data_4d707d629727514cc4d7a07772edbd9d
#
_entry.id   4d707d629727514cc4d7a07772edbd9d
#
_cell.length_a   1.000
_cell.length_b   1.000
_cell.length_c   1.000
_cell.angle_alpha   90.00
_cell.angle_beta   90.00
_cell.angle_gamma   90.00
#
_symmetry.space_group_name_H-M   'P 1'
#
loop_
_entity.id
_entity.type
_entity.pdbx_description
1 polymer ?
#
loop_
_entity_poly.entity_id
_entity_poly.type
_entity_poly.pdbx_seq_one_letter_code
_entity_poly.pdbx_strand_id
1 'polypeptide(L)'
;NTHGTGCSLSSSLATRLGVELLQHTEAAEHTEAAEQSVLTSEDTHRALQWSTRWLHESIAAGAGLQVGSGEGHGPVDHAARARRLEAAASAYPWHHLLATTDSEGNTLDGTSPERLLPVSPVPAGEAVVKPAGPWTAALWAAGGETWHQILDLPFVRALGDGTLDEDLFAFYLDQDALYLRDYSRALATLSARADTAEAQVHWAAGAHEAIAAESQLHEGWLANRARLGGPSPITMGYTNFLRASAAGDDYVVGAAAILPCYWLYEEVGAVLSSQNHADHPYAEWLSMYGGEEFAAEVARSLAEVERAFETASPAQRVRAARAYLSACVYEREFFDQAHRALR
;
A
#
# COMPACT_ATOMS: atom_id res chain seq x y z
N ASN A 1 -27.89 -18.31 -8.74
CA ASN A 1 -29.16 -17.98 -8.05
C ASN A 1 -28.99 -18.09 -6.55
N THR A 2 -29.12 -16.98 -5.83
CA THR A 2 -29.07 -16.91 -4.37
C THR A 2 -30.47 -16.68 -3.83
N HIS A 3 -30.83 -17.38 -2.72
CA HIS A 3 -32.11 -17.14 -2.05
C HIS A 3 -32.09 -15.80 -1.30
N GLY A 4 -33.23 -15.11 -1.26
CA GLY A 4 -33.43 -13.90 -0.48
C GLY A 4 -33.01 -12.59 -1.18
N THR A 5 -32.59 -12.62 -2.44
CA THR A 5 -32.12 -11.42 -3.16
C THR A 5 -33.21 -10.35 -3.31
N GLY A 6 -34.48 -10.76 -3.59
CA GLY A 6 -35.59 -9.82 -3.69
C GLY A 6 -35.90 -9.13 -2.37
N CYS A 7 -35.96 -9.90 -1.29
CA CYS A 7 -36.23 -9.35 0.06
C CYS A 7 -35.05 -8.45 0.50
N SER A 8 -33.80 -8.84 0.24
CA SER A 8 -32.63 -8.03 0.56
C SER A 8 -32.64 -6.71 -0.20
N LEU A 9 -32.96 -6.72 -1.50
CA LEU A 9 -33.04 -5.50 -2.30
C LEU A 9 -34.16 -4.57 -1.78
N SER A 10 -35.36 -5.09 -1.53
CA SER A 10 -36.47 -4.30 -1.05
C SER A 10 -36.19 -3.66 0.31
N SER A 11 -35.63 -4.43 1.25
CA SER A 11 -35.27 -3.94 2.58
C SER A 11 -34.17 -2.89 2.53
N SER A 12 -33.10 -3.11 1.74
CA SER A 12 -32.02 -2.15 1.61
C SER A 12 -32.48 -0.85 0.93
N LEU A 13 -33.33 -0.96 -0.09
CA LEU A 13 -33.91 0.20 -0.76
C LEU A 13 -34.80 1.02 0.19
N ALA A 14 -35.70 0.36 0.96
CA ALA A 14 -36.54 1.04 1.95
C ALA A 14 -35.69 1.75 3.02
N THR A 15 -34.64 1.11 3.51
CA THR A 15 -33.73 1.71 4.47
C THR A 15 -33.02 2.94 3.89
N ARG A 16 -32.49 2.85 2.65
CA ARG A 16 -31.84 3.99 2.01
C ARG A 16 -32.77 5.14 1.73
N LEU A 17 -34.01 4.89 1.31
CA LEU A 17 -35.01 5.93 1.15
C LEU A 17 -35.32 6.61 2.48
N GLY A 18 -35.38 5.85 3.57
CA GLY A 18 -35.52 6.40 4.92
C GLY A 18 -34.34 7.32 5.31
N VAL A 19 -33.09 6.96 4.96
CA VAL A 19 -31.91 7.79 5.20
C VAL A 19 -31.98 9.09 4.38
N GLU A 20 -32.34 9.02 3.09
CA GLU A 20 -32.49 10.22 2.24
C GLU A 20 -33.58 11.15 2.84
N LEU A 21 -34.70 10.59 3.30
CA LEU A 21 -35.77 11.37 3.93
C LEU A 21 -35.33 12.07 5.21
N LEU A 22 -34.57 11.37 6.08
CA LEU A 22 -34.01 11.95 7.31
C LEU A 22 -33.08 13.12 7.01
N GLN A 23 -32.19 12.99 6.01
CA GLN A 23 -31.28 14.06 5.59
C GLN A 23 -32.02 15.31 5.12
N HIS A 24 -33.15 15.13 4.42
CA HIS A 24 -34.03 16.25 4.04
C HIS A 24 -34.66 16.91 5.26
N THR A 25 -35.09 16.13 6.25
CA THR A 25 -35.71 16.62 7.49
C THR A 25 -34.71 17.44 8.31
N GLU A 26 -33.47 16.92 8.51
CA GLU A 26 -32.40 17.62 9.23
C GLU A 26 -32.02 18.94 8.53
N ALA A 27 -31.95 18.94 7.18
CA ALA A 27 -31.65 20.13 6.42
C ALA A 27 -32.78 21.20 6.51
N ALA A 28 -34.05 20.75 6.62
CA ALA A 28 -35.23 21.65 6.77
C ALA A 28 -35.34 22.27 8.16
N GLU A 29 -34.88 21.60 9.23
CA GLU A 29 -34.88 22.15 10.59
C GLU A 29 -33.91 23.36 10.73
N HIS A 30 -33.01 23.54 9.79
CA HIS A 30 -32.05 24.66 9.75
C HIS A 30 -32.50 25.81 8.84
N THR A 31 -33.70 25.72 8.22
CA THR A 31 -34.28 26.75 7.35
C THR A 31 -35.74 26.96 7.72
N GLU A 32 -36.22 28.23 7.75
CA GLU A 32 -37.63 28.58 8.09
C GLU A 32 -38.71 28.01 7.12
N ALA A 33 -38.33 27.13 6.18
CA ALA A 33 -39.21 26.50 5.23
C ALA A 33 -39.47 25.03 5.61
N ALA A 34 -40.24 24.80 6.65
CA ALA A 34 -40.79 23.48 6.99
C ALA A 34 -41.96 23.10 6.04
N GLU A 35 -41.71 23.04 4.74
CA GLU A 35 -42.58 22.32 3.81
C GLU A 35 -42.15 20.85 3.75
N GLN A 36 -43.14 19.95 3.75
CA GLN A 36 -43.03 18.50 3.84
C GLN A 36 -41.83 17.96 3.08
N SER A 37 -40.92 17.30 3.80
CA SER A 37 -39.77 16.57 3.21
C SER A 37 -40.31 15.49 2.28
N VAL A 38 -40.22 15.69 0.97
CA VAL A 38 -40.65 14.75 -0.05
C VAL A 38 -39.42 14.21 -0.77
N LEU A 39 -39.34 12.89 -0.90
CA LEU A 39 -38.28 12.24 -1.70
C LEU A 39 -38.39 12.65 -3.16
N THR A 40 -37.30 13.10 -3.71
CA THR A 40 -37.19 13.45 -5.14
C THR A 40 -36.96 12.20 -5.99
N SER A 41 -37.10 12.34 -7.31
CA SER A 41 -36.69 11.30 -8.27
C SER A 41 -35.21 10.99 -8.20
N GLU A 42 -34.37 11.99 -7.88
CA GLU A 42 -32.93 11.84 -7.72
C GLU A 42 -32.60 11.05 -6.45
N ASP A 43 -33.24 11.29 -5.34
CA ASP A 43 -33.11 10.53 -4.10
C ASP A 43 -33.42 9.05 -4.31
N THR A 44 -34.52 8.80 -5.01
CA THR A 44 -34.97 7.45 -5.37
C THR A 44 -33.92 6.77 -6.25
N HIS A 45 -33.36 7.47 -7.21
CA HIS A 45 -32.32 6.94 -8.09
C HIS A 45 -31.04 6.62 -7.34
N ARG A 46 -30.57 7.51 -6.45
CA ARG A 46 -29.41 7.25 -5.57
C ARG A 46 -29.62 6.06 -4.67
N ALA A 47 -30.77 5.97 -4.01
CA ALA A 47 -31.10 4.85 -3.14
C ALA A 47 -31.14 3.52 -3.90
N LEU A 48 -31.68 3.50 -5.11
CA LEU A 48 -31.72 2.32 -5.97
C LEU A 48 -30.34 1.91 -6.43
N GLN A 49 -29.52 2.83 -6.90
CA GLN A 49 -28.13 2.55 -7.30
C GLN A 49 -27.31 1.99 -6.14
N TRP A 50 -27.43 2.59 -4.95
CA TRP A 50 -26.71 2.13 -3.77
C TRP A 50 -27.14 0.70 -3.40
N SER A 51 -28.45 0.44 -3.32
CA SER A 51 -28.99 -0.87 -2.93
C SER A 51 -28.63 -1.97 -3.94
N THR A 52 -28.63 -1.64 -5.23
CA THR A 52 -28.25 -2.58 -6.28
C THR A 52 -26.75 -2.95 -6.19
N ARG A 53 -25.87 -1.97 -6.00
CA ARG A 53 -24.42 -2.21 -5.82
C ARG A 53 -24.15 -3.02 -4.55
N TRP A 54 -24.81 -2.67 -3.45
CA TRP A 54 -24.68 -3.40 -2.19
C TRP A 54 -25.13 -4.86 -2.33
N LEU A 55 -26.26 -5.10 -2.99
CA LEU A 55 -26.77 -6.45 -3.20
C LEU A 55 -25.84 -7.26 -4.12
N HIS A 56 -25.32 -6.64 -5.19
CA HIS A 56 -24.37 -7.29 -6.09
C HIS A 56 -23.10 -7.74 -5.34
N GLU A 57 -22.52 -6.86 -4.54
CA GLU A 57 -21.38 -7.17 -3.68
C GLU A 57 -21.71 -8.31 -2.67
N SER A 58 -22.89 -8.26 -2.07
CA SER A 58 -23.34 -9.27 -1.10
C SER A 58 -23.57 -10.65 -1.73
N ILE A 59 -24.03 -10.70 -2.98
CA ILE A 59 -24.19 -11.95 -3.74
C ILE A 59 -22.83 -12.52 -4.11
N ALA A 60 -21.92 -11.69 -4.63
CA ALA A 60 -20.57 -12.11 -5.03
C ALA A 60 -19.79 -12.67 -3.83
N ALA A 61 -19.86 -11.99 -2.67
CA ALA A 61 -19.18 -12.43 -1.46
C ALA A 61 -19.80 -13.69 -0.83
N GLY A 62 -21.09 -13.93 -1.07
CA GLY A 62 -21.81 -15.11 -0.54
C GLY A 62 -21.16 -16.45 -0.93
N ALA A 63 -20.55 -16.51 -2.12
CA ALA A 63 -19.83 -17.69 -2.59
C ALA A 63 -18.60 -18.01 -1.69
N GLY A 64 -17.96 -16.97 -1.15
CA GLY A 64 -16.79 -17.13 -0.26
C GLY A 64 -17.11 -17.63 1.15
N LEU A 65 -18.38 -17.61 1.56
CA LEU A 65 -18.78 -18.09 2.89
C LEU A 65 -18.71 -19.63 3.02
N GLN A 66 -18.67 -20.35 1.89
CA GLN A 66 -18.63 -21.84 1.86
C GLN A 66 -19.70 -22.50 2.74
N VAL A 67 -20.87 -21.88 2.86
CA VAL A 67 -22.01 -22.38 3.65
C VAL A 67 -22.96 -23.15 2.75
N GLY A 68 -23.22 -24.39 3.08
CA GLY A 68 -24.13 -25.29 2.37
C GLY A 68 -23.44 -26.56 1.83
N SER A 69 -24.20 -27.44 1.21
CA SER A 69 -23.73 -28.77 0.72
C SER A 69 -23.01 -28.73 -0.63
N GLY A 70 -22.76 -27.57 -1.20
CA GLY A 70 -22.10 -27.40 -2.52
C GLY A 70 -23.03 -27.55 -3.74
N GLU A 71 -24.23 -28.10 -3.58
CA GLU A 71 -25.18 -28.28 -4.68
C GLU A 71 -26.34 -27.27 -4.70
N GLY A 72 -26.40 -26.36 -3.71
CA GLY A 72 -27.46 -25.37 -3.54
C GLY A 72 -27.03 -23.94 -3.86
N HIS A 73 -28.04 -23.05 -3.87
CA HIS A 73 -27.80 -21.60 -3.96
C HIS A 73 -27.19 -21.11 -2.63
N GLY A 74 -26.01 -20.51 -2.68
CA GLY A 74 -25.35 -19.94 -1.52
C GLY A 74 -26.15 -18.78 -0.86
N PRO A 75 -25.83 -18.44 0.39
CA PRO A 75 -26.45 -17.32 1.08
C PRO A 75 -26.00 -15.98 0.46
N VAL A 76 -26.76 -14.92 0.72
CA VAL A 76 -26.33 -13.53 0.48
C VAL A 76 -25.52 -13.08 1.69
N ASP A 77 -24.30 -12.59 1.46
CA ASP A 77 -23.46 -12.05 2.51
C ASP A 77 -23.76 -10.55 2.76
N HIS A 78 -24.75 -10.26 3.56
CA HIS A 78 -25.19 -8.91 3.86
C HIS A 78 -24.11 -8.03 4.55
N ALA A 79 -23.12 -8.66 5.19
CA ALA A 79 -22.04 -7.97 5.88
C ALA A 79 -20.77 -7.75 5.01
N ALA A 80 -20.77 -8.22 3.76
CA ALA A 80 -19.61 -8.14 2.86
C ALA A 80 -19.03 -6.72 2.76
N ARG A 81 -19.88 -5.72 2.52
CA ARG A 81 -19.46 -4.32 2.42
C ARG A 81 -18.91 -3.79 3.74
N ALA A 82 -19.57 -4.11 4.86
CA ALA A 82 -19.07 -3.67 6.17
C ALA A 82 -17.69 -4.23 6.47
N ARG A 83 -17.48 -5.55 6.24
CA ARG A 83 -16.15 -6.17 6.40
C ARG A 83 -15.12 -5.61 5.44
N ARG A 84 -15.48 -5.33 4.19
CA ARG A 84 -14.56 -4.72 3.23
C ARG A 84 -14.16 -3.31 3.64
N LEU A 85 -15.10 -2.50 4.11
CA LEU A 85 -14.81 -1.15 4.61
C LEU A 85 -13.99 -1.18 5.90
N GLU A 86 -14.27 -2.12 6.80
CA GLU A 86 -13.48 -2.34 8.00
C GLU A 86 -12.06 -2.80 7.65
N ALA A 87 -11.91 -3.77 6.75
CA ALA A 87 -10.62 -4.21 6.27
C ALA A 87 -9.85 -3.09 5.54
N ALA A 88 -10.53 -2.27 4.73
CA ALA A 88 -9.92 -1.12 4.08
C ALA A 88 -9.50 -0.05 5.09
N ALA A 89 -10.31 0.20 6.14
CA ALA A 89 -9.95 1.13 7.21
C ALA A 89 -8.76 0.62 8.03
N SER A 90 -8.69 -0.71 8.27
CA SER A 90 -7.58 -1.35 8.97
C SER A 90 -6.31 -1.38 8.14
N ALA A 91 -6.45 -1.49 6.80
CA ALA A 91 -5.33 -1.51 5.87
C ALA A 91 -4.57 -0.17 5.80
N TYR A 92 -5.21 0.91 6.16
CA TYR A 92 -4.57 2.22 6.26
C TYR A 92 -4.16 2.48 7.70
N PRO A 93 -2.87 2.52 8.02
CA PRO A 93 -2.39 2.80 9.38
C PRO A 93 -2.50 4.30 9.71
N TRP A 94 -3.60 4.94 9.36
CA TRP A 94 -3.84 6.36 9.63
C TRP A 94 -3.68 6.68 11.11
N HIS A 95 -4.12 5.78 11.99
CA HIS A 95 -3.93 5.92 13.43
C HIS A 95 -2.45 5.89 13.82
N HIS A 96 -1.60 5.09 13.14
CA HIS A 96 -0.15 5.10 13.37
C HIS A 96 0.50 6.36 12.80
N LEU A 97 0.09 6.79 11.60
CA LEU A 97 0.62 8.01 10.97
C LEU A 97 0.27 9.28 11.75
N LEU A 98 -0.90 9.31 12.36
CA LEU A 98 -1.42 10.46 13.10
C LEU A 98 -1.23 10.33 14.62
N ALA A 99 -0.78 9.19 15.12
CA ALA A 99 -0.58 8.99 16.55
C ALA A 99 0.42 10.00 17.10
N THR A 100 0.07 10.59 18.22
CA THR A 100 0.93 11.49 19.00
C THR A 100 1.35 10.85 20.31
N THR A 101 0.77 9.71 20.65
CA THR A 101 1.06 8.89 21.82
C THR A 101 1.13 7.42 21.45
N ASP A 102 1.91 6.64 22.20
CA ASP A 102 1.90 5.18 22.13
C ASP A 102 0.69 4.56 22.86
N SER A 103 0.63 3.24 22.92
CA SER A 103 -0.44 2.49 23.61
C SER A 103 -0.45 2.68 25.13
N GLU A 104 0.65 3.16 25.71
CA GLU A 104 0.80 3.44 27.14
C GLU A 104 0.53 4.92 27.49
N GLY A 105 0.28 5.77 26.45
CA GLY A 105 0.02 7.19 26.61
C GLY A 105 1.28 8.06 26.63
N ASN A 106 2.47 7.52 26.35
CA ASN A 106 3.70 8.30 26.24
C ASN A 106 3.71 9.10 24.93
N THR A 107 4.18 10.34 24.99
CA THR A 107 4.25 11.21 23.81
C THR A 107 5.29 10.68 22.80
N LEU A 108 4.89 10.59 21.55
CA LEU A 108 5.76 10.27 20.42
C LEU A 108 6.35 11.56 19.85
N ASP A 109 7.52 11.93 20.34
CA ASP A 109 8.17 13.22 20.08
C ASP A 109 9.52 13.10 19.33
N GLY A 110 9.96 11.88 19.03
CA GLY A 110 11.21 11.63 18.30
C GLY A 110 12.49 11.90 19.11
N THR A 111 12.41 12.05 20.43
CA THR A 111 13.58 12.25 21.28
C THR A 111 14.39 10.98 21.46
N SER A 112 13.76 9.81 21.33
CA SER A 112 14.41 8.49 21.30
C SER A 112 13.70 7.54 20.33
N PRO A 113 14.33 6.42 19.94
CA PRO A 113 13.71 5.42 19.07
C PRO A 113 12.38 4.88 19.61
N GLU A 114 12.26 4.67 20.93
CA GLU A 114 11.06 4.17 21.58
C GLU A 114 9.92 5.21 21.56
N ARG A 115 10.25 6.47 21.33
CA ARG A 115 9.30 7.59 21.24
C ARG A 115 9.15 8.13 19.83
N LEU A 116 9.48 7.29 18.83
CA LEU A 116 9.45 7.68 17.41
C LEU A 116 8.06 7.42 16.80
N LEU A 117 7.59 6.20 16.91
CA LEU A 117 6.33 5.69 16.35
C LEU A 117 5.68 4.69 17.31
N PRO A 118 4.35 4.49 17.24
CA PRO A 118 3.74 3.37 17.94
C PRO A 118 4.25 2.06 17.33
N VAL A 119 4.57 1.11 18.20
CA VAL A 119 4.91 -0.25 17.76
C VAL A 119 3.67 -0.89 17.10
N SER A 120 3.88 -1.57 15.99
CA SER A 120 2.80 -2.30 15.31
C SER A 120 2.20 -3.38 16.24
N PRO A 121 0.87 -3.55 16.27
CA PRO A 121 0.23 -4.62 17.02
C PRO A 121 0.59 -6.02 16.47
N VAL A 122 1.03 -6.09 15.22
CA VAL A 122 1.54 -7.30 14.58
C VAL A 122 3.06 -7.18 14.48
N PRO A 123 3.85 -8.00 15.21
CA PRO A 123 5.30 -7.94 15.14
C PRO A 123 5.80 -8.21 13.72
N ALA A 124 6.70 -7.40 13.21
CA ALA A 124 7.29 -7.58 11.87
C ALA A 124 8.14 -8.86 11.74
N GLY A 125 8.59 -9.41 12.87
CA GLY A 125 9.57 -10.50 12.87
C GLY A 125 10.99 -9.99 12.68
N GLU A 126 11.94 -10.93 12.56
CA GLU A 126 13.34 -10.61 12.29
C GLU A 126 13.52 -10.34 10.79
N ALA A 127 14.06 -9.19 10.44
CA ALA A 127 14.37 -8.84 9.06
C ALA A 127 15.60 -9.63 8.57
N VAL A 128 15.60 -10.01 7.30
CA VAL A 128 16.74 -10.69 6.65
C VAL A 128 17.93 -9.73 6.60
N VAL A 129 17.72 -8.52 6.11
CA VAL A 129 18.71 -7.45 6.25
C VAL A 129 18.41 -6.68 7.53
N LYS A 130 19.24 -6.90 8.54
CA LYS A 130 19.03 -6.35 9.88
C LYS A 130 19.06 -4.82 9.88
N PRO A 131 18.24 -4.19 10.75
CA PRO A 131 18.35 -2.76 11.01
C PRO A 131 19.81 -2.35 11.31
N ALA A 132 20.23 -1.20 10.82
CA ALA A 132 21.59 -0.68 11.03
C ALA A 132 21.80 -0.13 12.45
N GLY A 133 20.71 0.23 13.13
CA GLY A 133 20.75 0.75 14.49
C GLY A 133 19.36 0.91 15.10
N PRO A 134 19.25 1.61 16.23
CA PRO A 134 18.00 1.69 16.98
C PRO A 134 16.88 2.46 16.27
N TRP A 135 17.20 3.44 15.42
CA TRP A 135 16.20 4.19 14.66
C TRP A 135 15.57 3.34 13.57
N THR A 136 16.40 2.67 12.76
CA THR A 136 15.90 1.76 11.73
C THR A 136 15.19 0.54 12.34
N ALA A 137 15.60 0.08 13.53
CA ALA A 137 14.87 -0.96 14.25
C ALA A 137 13.47 -0.49 14.67
N ALA A 138 13.32 0.75 15.12
CA ALA A 138 12.02 1.32 15.45
C ALA A 138 11.12 1.47 14.20
N LEU A 139 11.69 1.84 13.05
CA LEU A 139 10.97 1.90 11.77
C LEU A 139 10.44 0.51 11.37
N TRP A 140 11.29 -0.52 11.44
CA TRP A 140 10.89 -1.90 11.13
C TRP A 140 9.75 -2.38 12.05
N ALA A 141 9.92 -2.19 13.36
CA ALA A 141 8.92 -2.59 14.34
C ALA A 141 7.55 -1.90 14.13
N ALA A 142 7.55 -0.65 13.70
CA ALA A 142 6.32 0.08 13.40
C ALA A 142 5.65 -0.37 12.08
N GLY A 143 6.42 -0.88 11.13
CA GLY A 143 5.94 -1.36 9.82
C GLY A 143 5.32 -2.75 9.82
N GLY A 144 5.32 -3.48 10.94
CA GLY A 144 5.00 -4.91 11.00
C GLY A 144 3.65 -5.29 10.40
N GLU A 145 2.58 -4.55 10.71
CA GLU A 145 1.25 -4.83 10.14
C GLU A 145 1.25 -4.70 8.61
N THR A 146 1.83 -3.64 8.07
CA THR A 146 1.92 -3.44 6.62
C THR A 146 2.77 -4.50 5.95
N TRP A 147 3.87 -4.91 6.59
CA TRP A 147 4.72 -6.01 6.13
C TRP A 147 3.93 -7.31 5.96
N HIS A 148 3.18 -7.73 6.98
CA HIS A 148 2.33 -8.93 6.89
C HIS A 148 1.23 -8.79 5.84
N GLN A 149 0.64 -7.60 5.69
CA GLN A 149 -0.34 -7.34 4.62
C GLN A 149 0.27 -7.51 3.22
N ILE A 150 1.54 -7.12 3.00
CA ILE A 150 2.24 -7.34 1.73
C ILE A 150 2.39 -8.84 1.46
N LEU A 151 2.86 -9.62 2.43
CA LEU A 151 3.01 -11.07 2.28
C LEU A 151 1.67 -11.79 2.04
N ASP A 152 0.59 -11.24 2.56
CA ASP A 152 -0.75 -11.81 2.40
C ASP A 152 -1.42 -11.45 1.07
N LEU A 153 -0.86 -10.54 0.27
CA LEU A 153 -1.42 -10.17 -1.03
C LEU A 153 -1.49 -11.37 -1.98
N PRO A 154 -2.61 -11.57 -2.66
CA PRO A 154 -2.73 -12.62 -3.69
C PRO A 154 -1.67 -12.49 -4.79
N PHE A 155 -1.27 -11.26 -5.14
CA PHE A 155 -0.20 -10.99 -6.10
C PHE A 155 1.14 -11.58 -5.64
N VAL A 156 1.56 -11.26 -4.41
CA VAL A 156 2.85 -11.69 -3.85
C VAL A 156 2.90 -13.22 -3.69
N ARG A 157 1.81 -13.83 -3.21
CA ARG A 157 1.71 -15.28 -3.10
C ARG A 157 1.79 -15.98 -4.45
N ALA A 158 1.00 -15.53 -5.43
CA ALA A 158 0.99 -16.10 -6.77
C ALA A 158 2.30 -15.85 -7.53
N LEU A 159 2.99 -14.73 -7.26
CA LEU A 159 4.33 -14.48 -7.76
C LEU A 159 5.33 -15.52 -7.23
N GLY A 160 5.27 -15.83 -5.94
CA GLY A 160 6.15 -16.79 -5.29
C GLY A 160 5.91 -18.22 -5.74
N ASP A 161 4.67 -18.67 -5.90
CA ASP A 161 4.34 -20.03 -6.31
C ASP A 161 4.27 -20.22 -7.84
N GLY A 162 4.53 -19.18 -8.62
CA GLY A 162 4.55 -19.22 -10.10
C GLY A 162 3.18 -19.26 -10.76
N THR A 163 2.10 -19.05 -10.01
CA THR A 163 0.72 -19.09 -10.55
C THR A 163 0.16 -17.71 -10.89
N LEU A 164 0.94 -16.64 -10.74
CA LEU A 164 0.52 -15.30 -11.11
C LEU A 164 0.17 -15.23 -12.59
N ASP A 165 -0.96 -14.61 -12.91
CA ASP A 165 -1.35 -14.37 -14.29
C ASP A 165 -0.34 -13.44 -15.00
N GLU A 166 0.06 -13.81 -16.21
CA GLU A 166 1.06 -13.07 -16.99
C GLU A 166 0.64 -11.65 -17.33
N ASP A 167 -0.64 -11.37 -17.49
CA ASP A 167 -1.14 -10.02 -17.78
C ASP A 167 -1.09 -9.14 -16.52
N LEU A 168 -1.31 -9.73 -15.33
CA LEU A 168 -1.12 -9.04 -14.04
C LEU A 168 0.35 -8.70 -13.82
N PHE A 169 1.26 -9.63 -14.11
CA PHE A 169 2.69 -9.40 -13.99
C PHE A 169 3.19 -8.35 -15.01
N ALA A 170 2.70 -8.42 -16.25
CA ALA A 170 3.03 -7.42 -17.28
C ALA A 170 2.54 -6.02 -16.91
N PHE A 171 1.33 -5.91 -16.32
CA PHE A 171 0.83 -4.65 -15.79
C PHE A 171 1.75 -4.11 -14.68
N TYR A 172 2.12 -4.98 -13.74
CA TYR A 172 3.04 -4.62 -12.65
C TYR A 172 4.36 -4.07 -13.19
N LEU A 173 5.00 -4.78 -14.14
CA LEU A 173 6.26 -4.34 -14.75
C LEU A 173 6.13 -3.02 -15.54
N ASP A 174 5.02 -2.79 -16.24
CA ASP A 174 4.78 -1.52 -16.95
C ASP A 174 4.68 -0.34 -15.96
N GLN A 175 4.03 -0.56 -14.81
CA GLN A 175 3.98 0.44 -13.74
C GLN A 175 5.32 0.60 -13.02
N ASP A 176 6.08 -0.48 -12.87
CA ASP A 176 7.42 -0.48 -12.27
C ASP A 176 8.42 0.34 -13.11
N ALA A 177 8.35 0.22 -14.44
CA ALA A 177 9.13 1.06 -15.36
C ALA A 177 8.91 2.55 -15.12
N LEU A 178 7.64 2.94 -15.02
CA LEU A 178 7.27 4.32 -14.77
C LEU A 178 7.70 4.78 -13.37
N TYR A 179 7.62 3.89 -12.39
CA TYR A 179 8.07 4.12 -11.02
C TYR A 179 9.59 4.31 -10.95
N LEU A 180 10.40 3.37 -11.44
CA LEU A 180 11.86 3.39 -11.37
C LEU A 180 12.46 4.66 -12.02
N ARG A 181 11.86 5.11 -13.12
CA ARG A 181 12.28 6.37 -13.77
C ARG A 181 12.10 7.60 -12.88
N ASP A 182 11.04 7.68 -12.09
CA ASP A 182 10.84 8.78 -11.14
C ASP A 182 11.55 8.56 -9.80
N TYR A 183 11.69 7.30 -9.38
CA TYR A 183 12.50 6.88 -8.24
C TYR A 183 13.97 7.28 -8.41
N SER A 184 14.56 7.02 -9.58
CA SER A 184 15.93 7.44 -9.90
C SER A 184 16.13 8.96 -9.75
N ARG A 185 15.13 9.76 -10.10
CA ARG A 185 15.18 11.23 -9.90
C ARG A 185 15.14 11.62 -8.42
N ALA A 186 14.36 10.90 -7.61
CA ALA A 186 14.34 11.12 -6.16
C ALA A 186 15.69 10.76 -5.53
N LEU A 187 16.30 9.63 -5.92
CA LEU A 187 17.64 9.23 -5.50
C LEU A 187 18.73 10.24 -5.91
N ALA A 188 18.70 10.71 -7.17
CA ALA A 188 19.61 11.75 -7.64
C ALA A 188 19.45 13.06 -6.84
N THR A 189 18.22 13.38 -6.43
CA THR A 189 17.95 14.56 -5.59
C THR A 189 18.54 14.35 -4.18
N LEU A 190 18.43 13.17 -3.59
CA LEU A 190 19.06 12.86 -2.30
C LEU A 190 20.58 12.91 -2.42
N SER A 191 21.16 12.37 -3.50
CA SER A 191 22.61 12.48 -3.77
C SER A 191 23.07 13.95 -3.78
N ALA A 192 22.35 14.81 -4.46
CA ALA A 192 22.69 16.25 -4.52
C ALA A 192 22.56 16.97 -3.17
N ARG A 193 21.80 16.41 -2.22
CA ARG A 193 21.56 16.96 -0.87
C ARG A 193 22.33 16.29 0.24
N ALA A 194 23.03 15.20 -0.07
CA ALA A 194 23.83 14.48 0.89
C ALA A 194 24.96 15.34 1.45
N ASP A 195 25.19 15.25 2.76
CA ASP A 195 26.19 16.01 3.50
C ASP A 195 27.55 15.31 3.57
N THR A 196 27.62 14.03 3.14
CA THR A 196 28.86 13.24 3.07
C THR A 196 29.10 12.73 1.65
N ALA A 197 30.37 12.52 1.29
CA ALA A 197 30.74 11.95 -0.01
C ALA A 197 30.23 10.52 -0.18
N GLU A 198 30.23 9.74 0.90
CA GLU A 198 29.74 8.37 0.95
C GLU A 198 28.25 8.29 0.62
N ALA A 199 27.44 9.13 1.27
CA ALA A 199 25.99 9.22 1.01
C ALA A 199 25.70 9.72 -0.41
N GLN A 200 26.49 10.72 -0.89
CA GLN A 200 26.37 11.24 -2.24
C GLN A 200 26.61 10.13 -3.28
N VAL A 201 27.68 9.35 -3.12
CA VAL A 201 28.03 8.24 -4.04
C VAL A 201 26.96 7.16 -3.96
N HIS A 202 26.50 6.78 -2.75
CA HIS A 202 25.49 5.76 -2.55
C HIS A 202 24.19 6.09 -3.31
N TRP A 203 23.61 7.26 -3.10
CA TRP A 203 22.37 7.64 -3.79
C TRP A 203 22.57 7.86 -5.30
N ALA A 204 23.75 8.30 -5.74
CA ALA A 204 24.04 8.42 -7.17
C ALA A 204 24.12 7.04 -7.84
N ALA A 205 24.74 6.07 -7.18
CA ALA A 205 24.79 4.68 -7.65
C ALA A 205 23.40 4.07 -7.74
N GLY A 206 22.60 4.18 -6.68
CA GLY A 206 21.21 3.72 -6.67
C GLY A 206 20.37 4.37 -7.77
N ALA A 207 20.56 5.66 -8.06
CA ALA A 207 19.87 6.33 -9.16
C ALA A 207 20.27 5.73 -10.53
N HIS A 208 21.54 5.37 -10.72
CA HIS A 208 22.02 4.70 -11.92
C HIS A 208 21.44 3.28 -12.05
N GLU A 209 21.47 2.51 -10.98
CA GLU A 209 21.01 1.13 -10.93
C GLU A 209 19.51 1.02 -11.16
N ALA A 210 18.70 1.94 -10.61
CA ALA A 210 17.28 2.00 -10.87
C ALA A 210 16.96 2.17 -12.36
N ILE A 211 17.75 2.96 -13.11
CA ILE A 211 17.59 3.11 -14.56
C ILE A 211 18.07 1.85 -15.31
N ALA A 212 19.15 1.21 -14.86
CA ALA A 212 19.69 0.01 -15.49
C ALA A 212 18.74 -1.19 -15.29
N ALA A 213 18.19 -1.38 -14.09
CA ALA A 213 17.19 -2.42 -13.80
C ALA A 213 15.92 -2.26 -14.63
N GLU A 214 15.43 -1.01 -14.80
CA GLU A 214 14.32 -0.71 -15.70
C GLU A 214 14.57 -1.32 -17.09
N SER A 215 15.74 -1.07 -17.67
CA SER A 215 16.05 -1.51 -19.02
C SER A 215 16.08 -3.04 -19.15
N GLN A 216 16.62 -3.75 -18.18
CA GLN A 216 16.77 -5.22 -18.23
C GLN A 216 15.43 -5.97 -18.12
N LEU A 217 14.57 -5.62 -17.15
CA LEU A 217 13.27 -6.27 -16.98
C LEU A 217 12.31 -5.97 -18.13
N HIS A 218 12.42 -4.77 -18.71
CA HIS A 218 11.48 -4.32 -19.73
C HIS A 218 11.83 -4.79 -21.13
N GLU A 219 13.09 -5.00 -21.47
CA GLU A 219 13.52 -5.54 -22.76
C GLU A 219 13.08 -7.00 -22.97
N GLY A 220 13.01 -7.78 -21.88
CA GLY A 220 12.55 -9.17 -21.92
C GLY A 220 11.02 -9.30 -21.99
N TRP A 221 10.32 -8.78 -21.01
CA TRP A 221 8.89 -9.01 -20.79
C TRP A 221 7.97 -8.06 -21.58
N LEU A 222 8.36 -6.81 -21.74
CA LEU A 222 7.50 -5.77 -22.34
C LEU A 222 7.78 -5.54 -23.84
N ALA A 223 8.83 -6.13 -24.41
CA ALA A 223 9.24 -5.89 -25.79
C ALA A 223 8.14 -6.13 -26.83
N ASN A 224 7.20 -7.04 -26.56
CA ASN A 224 6.12 -7.44 -27.48
C ASN A 224 4.72 -7.15 -26.94
N ARG A 225 4.56 -6.39 -25.87
CA ARG A 225 3.25 -6.08 -25.25
C ARG A 225 2.90 -4.60 -25.38
N ALA A 226 1.61 -4.31 -25.56
CA ALA A 226 1.11 -2.93 -25.60
C ALA A 226 1.28 -2.27 -24.24
N ARG A 227 1.95 -1.12 -24.17
CA ARG A 227 2.09 -0.33 -22.96
C ARG A 227 0.79 0.41 -22.62
N LEU A 228 0.49 0.55 -21.32
CA LEU A 228 -0.74 1.20 -20.84
C LEU A 228 -0.75 2.72 -20.99
N GLY A 229 0.31 3.33 -21.47
CA GLY A 229 0.34 4.74 -21.87
C GLY A 229 0.54 5.76 -20.74
N GLY A 230 0.53 5.36 -19.45
CA GLY A 230 0.77 6.27 -18.34
C GLY A 230 0.71 5.62 -16.96
N PRO A 231 1.15 6.34 -15.91
CA PRO A 231 1.12 5.83 -14.55
C PRO A 231 -0.31 5.69 -14.03
N SER A 232 -0.57 4.62 -13.29
CA SER A 232 -1.79 4.46 -12.52
C SER A 232 -1.89 5.56 -11.43
N PRO A 233 -3.07 5.77 -10.84
CA PRO A 233 -3.20 6.68 -9.69
C PRO A 233 -2.28 6.32 -8.52
N ILE A 234 -2.01 5.03 -8.30
CA ILE A 234 -1.10 4.56 -7.25
C ILE A 234 0.34 4.90 -7.60
N THR A 235 0.81 4.52 -8.79
CA THR A 235 2.17 4.81 -9.28
C THR A 235 2.42 6.33 -9.28
N MET A 236 1.48 7.11 -9.79
CA MET A 236 1.57 8.58 -9.80
C MET A 236 1.60 9.17 -8.39
N GLY A 237 0.75 8.68 -7.49
CA GLY A 237 0.70 9.14 -6.09
C GLY A 237 2.01 8.84 -5.37
N TYR A 238 2.52 7.62 -5.52
CA TYR A 238 3.76 7.20 -4.87
C TYR A 238 4.98 7.95 -5.40
N THR A 239 5.16 8.04 -6.71
CA THR A 239 6.30 8.75 -7.29
C THR A 239 6.28 10.25 -6.98
N ASN A 240 5.11 10.89 -6.97
CA ASN A 240 4.96 12.27 -6.54
C ASN A 240 5.31 12.46 -5.06
N PHE A 241 4.89 11.54 -4.19
CA PHE A 241 5.24 11.55 -2.77
C PHE A 241 6.76 11.44 -2.57
N LEU A 242 7.44 10.49 -3.24
CA LEU A 242 8.89 10.32 -3.14
C LEU A 242 9.65 11.55 -3.63
N ARG A 243 9.28 12.08 -4.78
CA ARG A 243 9.91 13.29 -5.34
C ARG A 243 9.69 14.52 -4.45
N ALA A 244 8.49 14.69 -3.91
CA ALA A 244 8.20 15.78 -2.98
C ALA A 244 9.02 15.64 -1.68
N SER A 245 9.09 14.44 -1.10
CA SER A 245 9.88 14.16 0.10
C SER A 245 11.38 14.38 -0.13
N ALA A 246 11.91 13.92 -1.27
CA ALA A 246 13.33 14.07 -1.59
C ALA A 246 13.73 15.53 -1.87
N ALA A 247 12.87 16.33 -2.49
CA ALA A 247 13.19 17.69 -2.92
C ALA A 247 12.75 18.77 -1.94
N GLY A 248 11.58 18.62 -1.34
CA GLY A 248 10.87 19.67 -0.61
C GLY A 248 10.96 19.60 0.90
N ASP A 249 11.38 18.47 1.48
CA ASP A 249 11.47 18.28 2.92
C ASP A 249 12.94 18.21 3.40
N ASP A 250 13.16 17.95 4.70
CA ASP A 250 14.49 17.69 5.25
C ASP A 250 15.10 16.41 4.65
N TYR A 251 16.43 16.37 4.55
CA TYR A 251 17.14 15.22 3.96
C TYR A 251 16.74 13.88 4.57
N VAL A 252 16.65 13.80 5.91
CA VAL A 252 16.23 12.58 6.61
C VAL A 252 14.83 12.11 6.24
N VAL A 253 13.92 13.03 5.90
CA VAL A 253 12.55 12.70 5.48
C VAL A 253 12.57 12.05 4.09
N GLY A 254 13.35 12.62 3.16
CA GLY A 254 13.53 12.03 1.84
C GLY A 254 14.20 10.66 1.89
N ALA A 255 15.27 10.52 2.67
CA ALA A 255 15.98 9.24 2.85
C ALA A 255 15.08 8.16 3.47
N ALA A 256 14.27 8.51 4.48
CA ALA A 256 13.31 7.61 5.09
C ALA A 256 12.17 7.20 4.13
N ALA A 257 11.68 8.12 3.31
CA ALA A 257 10.65 7.83 2.31
C ALA A 257 11.11 6.86 1.21
N ILE A 258 12.38 6.91 0.86
CA ILE A 258 13.00 6.04 -0.16
C ILE A 258 13.24 4.61 0.35
N LEU A 259 13.52 4.44 1.65
CA LEU A 259 13.98 3.19 2.24
C LEU A 259 13.04 1.98 2.03
N PRO A 260 11.70 2.08 2.10
CA PRO A 260 10.82 0.94 1.92
C PRO A 260 10.99 0.23 0.57
N CYS A 261 11.25 0.95 -0.52
CA CYS A 261 11.49 0.35 -1.83
C CYS A 261 12.72 -0.59 -1.82
N TYR A 262 13.76 -0.23 -1.10
CA TYR A 262 14.91 -1.12 -0.90
C TYR A 262 14.57 -2.28 0.05
N TRP A 263 14.11 -1.96 1.25
CA TRP A 263 14.03 -2.93 2.33
C TRP A 263 12.90 -3.94 2.14
N LEU A 264 11.69 -3.49 1.81
CA LEU A 264 10.55 -4.41 1.65
C LEU A 264 10.69 -5.29 0.40
N TYR A 265 11.33 -4.81 -0.68
CA TYR A 265 11.60 -5.65 -1.85
C TYR A 265 12.62 -6.74 -1.55
N GLU A 266 13.70 -6.44 -0.82
CA GLU A 266 14.66 -7.44 -0.34
C GLU A 266 13.96 -8.50 0.53
N GLU A 267 13.16 -8.07 1.49
CA GLU A 267 12.45 -8.97 2.40
C GLU A 267 11.44 -9.86 1.65
N VAL A 268 10.69 -9.31 0.68
CA VAL A 268 9.80 -10.10 -0.18
C VAL A 268 10.62 -11.08 -1.03
N GLY A 269 11.68 -10.61 -1.68
CA GLY A 269 12.57 -11.44 -2.48
C GLY A 269 13.18 -12.58 -1.68
N ALA A 270 13.66 -12.31 -0.47
CA ALA A 270 14.22 -13.32 0.42
C ALA A 270 13.18 -14.38 0.86
N VAL A 271 11.95 -13.95 1.22
CA VAL A 271 10.86 -14.89 1.56
C VAL A 271 10.50 -15.78 0.37
N LEU A 272 10.40 -15.21 -0.82
CA LEU A 272 10.01 -15.95 -2.02
C LEU A 272 11.15 -16.76 -2.65
N SER A 273 12.41 -16.46 -2.35
CA SER A 273 13.59 -17.10 -2.95
C SER A 273 13.61 -18.62 -2.82
N SER A 274 13.05 -19.16 -1.72
CA SER A 274 12.95 -20.61 -1.50
C SER A 274 12.03 -21.32 -2.49
N GLN A 275 11.18 -20.60 -3.20
CA GLN A 275 10.25 -21.11 -4.22
C GLN A 275 10.84 -21.00 -5.63
N ASN A 276 11.99 -20.31 -5.78
CA ASN A 276 12.63 -20.13 -7.09
C ASN A 276 13.27 -21.43 -7.60
N HIS A 277 13.09 -21.73 -8.87
CA HIS A 277 13.71 -22.87 -9.58
C HIS A 277 13.88 -22.56 -11.07
N ALA A 278 14.64 -23.38 -11.79
CA ALA A 278 15.02 -23.12 -13.19
C ALA A 278 13.83 -22.91 -14.16
N ASP A 279 12.70 -23.55 -13.91
CA ASP A 279 11.50 -23.45 -14.74
C ASP A 279 10.46 -22.48 -14.13
N HIS A 280 10.82 -21.69 -13.12
CA HIS A 280 9.89 -20.74 -12.50
C HIS A 280 9.59 -19.58 -13.45
N PRO A 281 8.31 -19.25 -13.72
CA PRO A 281 7.96 -18.22 -14.70
C PRO A 281 8.57 -16.84 -14.39
N TYR A 282 8.80 -16.54 -13.12
CA TYR A 282 9.30 -15.26 -12.60
C TYR A 282 10.70 -15.38 -11.99
N ALA A 283 11.50 -16.38 -12.42
CA ALA A 283 12.82 -16.66 -11.86
C ALA A 283 13.76 -15.43 -11.86
N GLU A 284 13.71 -14.61 -12.91
CA GLU A 284 14.55 -13.41 -13.04
C GLU A 284 14.22 -12.40 -11.93
N TRP A 285 12.94 -12.13 -11.67
CA TRP A 285 12.49 -11.24 -10.61
C TRP A 285 12.90 -11.75 -9.23
N LEU A 286 12.63 -13.04 -8.95
CA LEU A 286 12.99 -13.67 -7.68
C LEU A 286 14.51 -13.67 -7.43
N SER A 287 15.31 -13.82 -8.49
CA SER A 287 16.76 -13.80 -8.39
C SER A 287 17.33 -12.39 -8.19
N MET A 288 16.67 -11.38 -8.73
CA MET A 288 17.09 -9.98 -8.60
C MET A 288 16.93 -9.50 -7.15
N TYR A 289 15.74 -9.66 -6.57
CA TYR A 289 15.40 -9.12 -5.25
C TYR A 289 15.78 -10.03 -4.08
N GLY A 290 16.15 -11.28 -4.29
CA GLY A 290 16.66 -12.20 -3.27
C GLY A 290 18.18 -12.40 -3.32
N GLY A 291 18.93 -11.53 -4.01
CA GLY A 291 20.37 -11.67 -4.26
C GLY A 291 21.25 -10.95 -3.23
N GLU A 292 22.46 -11.47 -3.00
CA GLU A 292 23.44 -10.89 -2.05
C GLU A 292 23.84 -9.44 -2.40
N GLU A 293 23.86 -9.07 -3.68
CA GLU A 293 24.18 -7.71 -4.14
C GLU A 293 23.12 -6.72 -3.68
N PHE A 294 21.84 -7.05 -3.86
CA PHE A 294 20.73 -6.20 -3.45
C PHE A 294 20.65 -6.09 -1.92
N ALA A 295 20.85 -7.20 -1.18
CA ALA A 295 20.95 -7.19 0.28
C ALA A 295 22.05 -6.24 0.80
N ALA A 296 23.20 -6.22 0.14
CA ALA A 296 24.30 -5.30 0.48
C ALA A 296 23.93 -3.83 0.21
N GLU A 297 23.16 -3.56 -0.83
CA GLU A 297 22.63 -2.23 -1.16
C GLU A 297 21.64 -1.75 -0.08
N VAL A 298 20.71 -2.63 0.32
CA VAL A 298 19.76 -2.37 1.41
C VAL A 298 20.51 -2.06 2.70
N ALA A 299 21.55 -2.83 3.04
CA ALA A 299 22.33 -2.60 4.24
C ALA A 299 23.02 -1.22 4.24
N ARG A 300 23.52 -0.76 3.07
CA ARG A 300 24.08 0.59 2.92
C ARG A 300 23.02 1.68 3.08
N SER A 301 21.85 1.47 2.47
CA SER A 301 20.70 2.38 2.61
C SER A 301 20.23 2.51 4.06
N LEU A 302 20.15 1.38 4.78
CA LEU A 302 19.83 1.36 6.20
C LEU A 302 20.85 2.12 7.04
N ALA A 303 22.15 1.93 6.78
CA ALA A 303 23.21 2.64 7.50
C ALA A 303 23.14 4.16 7.28
N GLU A 304 22.84 4.59 6.06
CA GLU A 304 22.68 6.01 5.74
C GLU A 304 21.43 6.62 6.38
N VAL A 305 20.32 5.91 6.37
CA VAL A 305 19.08 6.37 7.05
C VAL A 305 19.30 6.45 8.56
N GLU A 306 19.95 5.45 9.17
CA GLU A 306 20.32 5.48 10.60
C GLU A 306 21.12 6.73 10.94
N ARG A 307 22.21 6.99 10.18
CA ARG A 307 23.05 8.17 10.32
C ARG A 307 22.24 9.48 10.19
N ALA A 308 21.35 9.54 9.21
CA ALA A 308 20.50 10.72 9.01
C ALA A 308 19.55 10.95 10.20
N PHE A 309 19.01 9.88 10.79
CA PHE A 309 18.22 9.98 12.02
C PHE A 309 19.04 10.43 13.23
N GLU A 310 20.27 9.95 13.40
CA GLU A 310 21.16 10.35 14.51
C GLU A 310 21.40 11.86 14.52
N THR A 311 21.59 12.45 13.34
CA THR A 311 21.90 13.89 13.20
C THR A 311 20.66 14.79 13.17
N ALA A 312 19.47 14.23 12.93
CA ALA A 312 18.23 14.97 12.83
C ALA A 312 17.70 15.47 14.17
N SER A 313 16.95 16.56 14.15
CA SER A 313 16.17 17.02 15.32
C SER A 313 14.98 16.11 15.58
N PRO A 314 14.45 16.07 16.82
CA PRO A 314 13.27 15.27 17.17
C PRO A 314 12.08 15.48 16.22
N ALA A 315 11.77 16.72 15.85
CA ALA A 315 10.68 17.01 14.93
C ALA A 315 10.93 16.48 13.50
N GLN A 316 12.17 16.50 13.04
CA GLN A 316 12.56 15.92 11.73
C GLN A 316 12.42 14.39 11.75
N ARG A 317 12.85 13.74 12.85
CA ARG A 317 12.71 12.28 13.02
C ARG A 317 11.26 11.83 12.95
N VAL A 318 10.34 12.54 13.65
CA VAL A 318 8.91 12.21 13.59
C VAL A 318 8.37 12.34 12.17
N ARG A 319 8.74 13.38 11.42
CA ARG A 319 8.32 13.51 10.01
C ARG A 319 8.91 12.41 9.14
N ALA A 320 10.18 12.11 9.31
CA ALA A 320 10.88 11.05 8.58
C ALA A 320 10.25 9.67 8.82
N ALA A 321 9.93 9.34 10.06
CA ALA A 321 9.28 8.09 10.43
C ALA A 321 7.87 7.97 9.82
N ARG A 322 7.10 9.06 9.81
CA ARG A 322 5.79 9.09 9.12
C ARG A 322 5.93 8.93 7.60
N ALA A 323 6.96 9.52 7.01
CA ALA A 323 7.25 9.35 5.59
C ALA A 323 7.61 7.89 5.26
N TYR A 324 8.41 7.23 6.10
CA TYR A 324 8.69 5.79 5.99
C TYR A 324 7.41 4.95 6.01
N LEU A 325 6.55 5.12 7.02
CA LEU A 325 5.28 4.37 7.10
C LEU A 325 4.36 4.66 5.90
N SER A 326 4.31 5.90 5.43
CA SER A 326 3.54 6.25 4.23
C SER A 326 4.07 5.52 3.00
N ALA A 327 5.38 5.44 2.84
CA ALA A 327 6.02 4.67 1.77
C ALA A 327 5.74 3.16 1.88
N CYS A 328 5.76 2.58 3.08
CA CYS A 328 5.36 1.17 3.28
C CYS A 328 3.93 0.89 2.79
N VAL A 329 3.00 1.82 3.06
CA VAL A 329 1.63 1.70 2.54
C VAL A 329 1.60 1.79 1.02
N TYR A 330 2.38 2.70 0.42
CA TYR A 330 2.49 2.79 -1.03
C TYR A 330 3.07 1.52 -1.65
N GLU A 331 4.06 0.86 -1.02
CA GLU A 331 4.59 -0.43 -1.50
C GLU A 331 3.50 -1.51 -1.51
N ARG A 332 2.74 -1.63 -0.42
CA ARG A 332 1.60 -2.54 -0.38
C ARG A 332 0.60 -2.27 -1.50
N GLU A 333 0.23 -1.00 -1.68
CA GLU A 333 -0.70 -0.59 -2.74
C GLU A 333 -0.12 -0.85 -4.14
N PHE A 334 1.20 -0.71 -4.31
CA PHE A 334 1.90 -0.93 -5.56
C PHE A 334 1.85 -2.41 -5.97
N PHE A 335 2.10 -3.35 -5.06
CA PHE A 335 1.93 -4.77 -5.31
C PHE A 335 0.47 -5.16 -5.61
N ASP A 336 -0.51 -4.53 -4.95
CA ASP A 336 -1.94 -4.88 -5.10
C ASP A 336 -2.62 -4.24 -6.32
N GLN A 337 -2.04 -3.19 -6.91
CA GLN A 337 -2.71 -2.39 -7.94
C GLN A 337 -3.08 -3.19 -9.20
N ALA A 338 -2.28 -4.19 -9.60
CA ALA A 338 -2.54 -5.02 -10.78
C ALA A 338 -3.89 -5.76 -10.67
N HIS A 339 -4.17 -6.33 -9.50
CA HIS A 339 -5.44 -7.01 -9.23
C HIS A 339 -6.65 -6.08 -9.27
N ARG A 340 -6.46 -4.80 -9.03
CA ARG A 340 -7.54 -3.80 -9.05
C ARG A 340 -7.76 -3.20 -10.44
N ALA A 341 -6.71 -3.11 -11.25
CA ALA A 341 -6.76 -2.48 -12.57
C ALA A 341 -7.38 -3.38 -13.65
N LEU A 342 -7.22 -4.70 -13.55
CA LEU A 342 -7.67 -5.68 -14.54
C LEU A 342 -8.95 -6.43 -14.14
N ARG A 343 -9.68 -5.96 -13.13
CA ARG A 343 -10.99 -6.51 -12.70
C ARG A 343 -12.16 -5.77 -13.29
#